data_b65f5801355a50b7d138951d2d206518
#
_entry.id   b65f5801355a50b7d138951d2d206518
#
_cell.length_a   1.000
_cell.length_b   1.000
_cell.length_c   1.000
_cell.angle_alpha   90.00
_cell.angle_beta   90.00
_cell.angle_gamma   90.00
#
_symmetry.space_group_name_H-M   'P 1'
#
loop_
_entity.id
_entity.type
_entity.pdbx_description
1 polymer ?
#
loop_
_entity_poly.entity_id
_entity_poly.type
_entity_poly.pdbx_seq_one_letter_code
_entity_poly.pdbx_strand_id
1 'polypeptide(L)'
;TDNTINNVLPFGNLSDCELIQLFSNNKWAEILELNNISNYLQNLNKSEILRSLNFKYVTPEEFNDFACRSTDNVEISVFHLNVRSLNSHHRQLCQLLELLQLEFDVIVLTEIWTVNVEFYCNILPGYKFYYELPKDSRVGGVGIYIKDKLVHNELTHYKLPTCPASKVESVWIEVAKNNKKYIIGGVYRHPNQNITEFKLSIDSILSKISRQKHKCFIVGDFNIDLTKCVTSKDTAAYIDEILLNNFLPTVVMPTRITQNTATLIDHIYYYEGHNNDSCTALVKSGNILSDISDHLPNYIILYKRAATVCNKRPLIRIFSEKNKQKFSSYLQNTDWDKVYQENDAEAAYNSFINIVTEAYEISFRLTKLSRKRSKDKKWITPALKKSSKQKNKLYRKWITGRKQEDEIAYKKYRTVYRTVAAEAESKYYRELFDLKANSMKTIWKNLNTICSYKQKGGNTEINELLQNDRIISDHAEVSAHLNNYFSTVGEKLVDELNKNHQQCNSDFTGYLDTPVKHSIFVAPVNLEEINQLVRQLNRSKSPGPDNIGPGLIKDNVESFNKPLLHIFNLSLSTGIVPSKMQIAKIVHMYKKRQETCLQLYTNFFIKHL
;
A
#
# COMPACT_ATOMS: atom_id res chain seq x y z
N THR A 1 -18.97 47.41 25.04
CA THR A 1 -19.32 46.83 23.72
C THR A 1 -18.24 45.95 23.14
N ASP A 2 -17.39 45.36 23.98
CA ASP A 2 -16.23 44.53 23.54
C ASP A 2 -16.25 43.11 24.13
N ASN A 3 -17.39 42.45 24.14
CA ASN A 3 -17.49 41.12 24.80
C ASN A 3 -18.04 39.99 23.91
N THR A 4 -17.84 40.05 22.58
CA THR A 4 -18.37 39.01 21.69
C THR A 4 -17.32 38.28 20.81
N ILE A 5 -16.01 38.52 21.03
CA ILE A 5 -14.96 37.90 20.19
C ILE A 5 -14.29 36.65 20.84
N ASN A 6 -14.67 36.32 22.08
CA ASN A 6 -14.04 35.18 22.80
C ASN A 6 -14.72 33.80 22.59
N ASN A 7 -15.51 33.60 21.55
CA ASN A 7 -16.09 32.31 21.25
C ASN A 7 -15.29 31.57 20.15
N VAL A 8 -14.25 30.87 20.62
CA VAL A 8 -13.78 29.57 20.15
C VAL A 8 -13.84 29.38 18.64
N LEU A 9 -12.72 29.64 18.00
CA LEU A 9 -12.44 29.14 16.66
C LEU A 9 -12.41 27.58 16.69
N PRO A 10 -13.27 26.87 15.93
CA PRO A 10 -13.35 25.41 15.97
C PRO A 10 -12.19 24.68 15.26
N PHE A 11 -11.13 25.37 14.95
CA PHE A 11 -9.96 24.88 14.24
C PHE A 11 -8.90 24.40 15.21
N GLY A 12 -9.17 23.24 15.84
CA GLY A 12 -8.23 22.62 16.75
C GLY A 12 -6.86 22.41 16.09
N ASN A 13 -5.81 23.07 16.64
CA ASN A 13 -4.38 22.99 16.39
C ASN A 13 -3.73 23.96 15.39
N LEU A 14 -4.42 24.96 14.86
CA LEU A 14 -3.76 26.18 14.45
C LEU A 14 -3.94 27.18 15.62
N SER A 15 -2.86 27.78 16.09
CA SER A 15 -2.99 28.89 17.03
C SER A 15 -3.77 30.02 16.38
N ASP A 16 -4.49 30.78 17.17
CA ASP A 16 -5.22 31.97 16.67
C ASP A 16 -4.30 32.90 15.87
N CYS A 17 -3.00 32.97 16.25
CA CYS A 17 -1.98 33.68 15.50
C CYS A 17 -1.68 33.07 14.13
N GLU A 18 -1.70 31.75 13.97
CA GLU A 18 -1.47 31.11 12.67
C GLU A 18 -2.65 31.25 11.73
N LEU A 19 -3.89 31.22 12.24
CA LEU A 19 -5.09 31.55 11.48
C LEU A 19 -5.12 33.03 11.09
N ILE A 20 -4.80 33.92 12.01
CA ILE A 20 -4.69 35.36 11.76
C ILE A 20 -3.57 35.65 10.75
N GLN A 21 -2.43 34.96 10.83
CA GLN A 21 -1.33 35.07 9.88
C GLN A 21 -1.62 34.43 8.52
N LEU A 22 -2.43 33.38 8.46
CA LEU A 22 -2.88 32.80 7.19
C LEU A 22 -3.69 33.80 6.37
N PHE A 23 -4.42 34.68 7.05
CA PHE A 23 -5.34 35.62 6.46
C PHE A 23 -5.07 37.09 6.84
N SER A 24 -3.84 37.40 7.33
CA SER A 24 -3.48 38.76 7.73
C SER A 24 -3.62 39.77 6.58
N ASN A 25 -4.07 40.95 6.96
CA ASN A 25 -4.27 42.15 6.14
C ASN A 25 -5.54 42.14 5.26
N ASN A 26 -6.68 42.50 5.86
CA ASN A 26 -8.00 42.74 5.28
C ASN A 26 -8.94 41.55 5.02
N LYS A 27 -8.62 40.33 5.50
CA LYS A 27 -9.43 39.14 5.23
C LYS A 27 -10.18 38.56 6.44
N TRP A 28 -10.38 39.36 7.49
CA TRP A 28 -11.21 39.01 8.64
C TRP A 28 -12.63 38.58 8.26
N ALA A 29 -13.17 39.19 7.18
CA ALA A 29 -14.49 38.83 6.67
C ALA A 29 -14.50 37.35 6.19
N GLU A 30 -13.49 36.91 5.48
CA GLU A 30 -13.40 35.52 4.97
C GLU A 30 -13.26 34.51 6.12
N ILE A 31 -12.51 34.82 7.19
CA ILE A 31 -12.40 33.98 8.39
C ILE A 31 -13.72 33.91 9.15
N LEU A 32 -14.42 35.03 9.26
CA LEU A 32 -15.74 35.10 9.88
C LEU A 32 -16.78 34.33 9.05
N GLU A 33 -16.68 34.35 7.72
CA GLU A 33 -17.52 33.58 6.82
C GLU A 33 -17.24 32.06 6.96
N LEU A 34 -15.99 31.64 7.10
CA LEU A 34 -15.63 30.23 7.40
C LEU A 34 -16.20 29.78 8.75
N ASN A 35 -16.14 30.64 9.78
CA ASN A 35 -16.76 30.35 11.06
C ASN A 35 -18.29 30.25 10.92
N ASN A 36 -18.90 31.03 10.03
CA ASN A 36 -20.33 30.98 9.75
C ASN A 36 -20.72 29.65 9.07
N ILE A 37 -19.93 29.10 8.16
CA ILE A 37 -20.19 27.76 7.61
C ILE A 37 -20.12 26.72 8.72
N SER A 38 -19.08 26.73 9.53
CA SER A 38 -18.93 25.78 10.65
C SER A 38 -20.08 25.93 11.64
N ASN A 39 -20.45 27.17 12.00
CA ASN A 39 -21.58 27.47 12.88
C ASN A 39 -22.91 27.07 12.23
N TYR A 40 -23.08 27.34 10.94
CA TYR A 40 -24.27 26.94 10.18
C TYR A 40 -24.45 25.42 10.21
N LEU A 41 -23.38 24.65 9.98
CA LEU A 41 -23.38 23.20 10.03
C LEU A 41 -23.58 22.65 11.44
N GLN A 42 -23.02 23.29 12.47
CA GLN A 42 -23.18 22.90 13.88
C GLN A 42 -24.61 23.12 14.38
N ASN A 43 -25.25 24.23 13.97
CA ASN A 43 -26.63 24.55 14.34
C ASN A 43 -27.66 23.58 13.75
N LEU A 44 -27.32 22.84 12.70
CA LEU A 44 -28.19 21.83 12.09
C LEU A 44 -28.31 20.53 12.91
N ASN A 45 -27.68 20.44 14.08
CA ASN A 45 -27.73 19.28 15.00
C ASN A 45 -27.43 17.93 14.31
N LYS A 46 -26.81 17.97 13.13
CA LYS A 46 -26.46 16.81 12.33
C LYS A 46 -25.08 16.32 12.71
N SER A 47 -25.08 15.42 13.67
CA SER A 47 -24.17 14.29 13.81
C SER A 47 -22.79 14.50 14.44
N GLU A 48 -22.40 13.48 15.19
CA GLU A 48 -21.05 13.21 15.69
C GLU A 48 -19.98 13.28 14.58
N ILE A 49 -20.35 13.09 13.31
CA ILE A 49 -19.45 13.17 12.16
C ILE A 49 -18.85 14.56 12.04
N LEU A 50 -19.67 15.63 12.09
CA LEU A 50 -19.18 17.01 11.99
C LEU A 50 -18.26 17.39 13.16
N ARG A 51 -18.52 16.83 14.36
CA ARG A 51 -17.67 17.04 15.53
C ARG A 51 -16.35 16.27 15.46
N SER A 52 -16.30 15.18 14.68
CA SER A 52 -15.09 14.36 14.50
C SER A 52 -14.21 14.86 13.34
N LEU A 53 -14.72 15.74 12.48
CA LEU A 53 -13.96 16.31 11.36
C LEU A 53 -12.90 17.27 11.90
N ASN A 54 -11.66 16.86 11.78
CA ASN A 54 -10.51 17.69 12.16
C ASN A 54 -9.96 18.35 10.89
N PHE A 55 -10.47 19.55 10.61
CA PHE A 55 -10.12 20.31 9.40
C PHE A 55 -8.76 20.96 9.57
N LYS A 56 -7.80 20.65 8.70
CA LYS A 56 -6.52 21.32 8.69
C LYS A 56 -5.81 21.24 7.34
N TYR A 57 -4.93 22.21 7.12
CA TYR A 57 -3.91 22.12 6.10
C TYR A 57 -2.77 21.27 6.61
N VAL A 58 -2.45 20.20 5.89
CA VAL A 58 -1.37 19.29 6.28
C VAL A 58 -0.28 19.25 5.21
N THR A 59 0.96 19.16 5.64
CA THR A 59 2.04 18.81 4.70
C THR A 59 1.97 17.30 4.37
N PRO A 60 2.59 16.83 3.28
CA PRO A 60 2.67 15.40 2.99
C PRO A 60 3.22 14.56 4.15
N GLU A 61 4.17 15.12 4.92
CA GLU A 61 4.74 14.46 6.08
C GLU A 61 3.74 14.36 7.24
N GLU A 62 3.04 15.45 7.55
CA GLU A 62 1.99 15.48 8.57
C GLU A 62 0.83 14.55 8.20
N PHE A 63 0.45 14.52 6.91
CA PHE A 63 -0.52 13.56 6.39
C PHE A 63 -0.07 12.13 6.67
N ASN A 64 1.18 11.78 6.35
CA ASN A 64 1.73 10.45 6.57
C ASN A 64 1.76 10.07 8.06
N ASP A 65 2.01 11.02 8.96
CA ASP A 65 2.06 10.75 10.39
C ASP A 65 0.72 10.24 10.95
N PHE A 66 -0.41 10.70 10.46
CA PHE A 66 -1.70 10.19 10.91
C PHE A 66 -2.29 9.11 9.99
N ALA A 67 -2.14 9.22 8.67
CA ALA A 67 -2.70 8.27 7.72
C ALA A 67 -2.06 6.88 7.86
N CYS A 68 -0.73 6.83 8.12
CA CYS A 68 0.00 5.57 8.25
C CYS A 68 -0.21 4.87 9.60
N ARG A 69 -0.71 5.56 10.62
CA ARG A 69 -0.98 4.93 11.93
C ARG A 69 -2.14 3.93 11.88
N SER A 70 -2.98 3.98 10.87
CA SER A 70 -4.23 3.24 10.82
C SER A 70 -4.56 2.67 9.42
N THR A 71 -3.56 2.38 8.58
CA THR A 71 -3.78 1.92 7.19
C THR A 71 -4.65 0.66 7.09
N ASP A 72 -4.50 -0.26 8.04
CA ASP A 72 -5.26 -1.52 8.05
C ASP A 72 -6.74 -1.30 8.45
N ASN A 73 -7.03 -0.15 9.04
CA ASN A 73 -8.38 0.24 9.45
C ASN A 73 -9.08 1.17 8.45
N VAL A 74 -8.44 1.48 7.32
CA VAL A 74 -9.05 2.33 6.28
C VAL A 74 -10.19 1.56 5.61
N GLU A 75 -11.41 2.06 5.79
CA GLU A 75 -12.60 1.54 5.12
C GLU A 75 -12.57 1.92 3.64
N ILE A 76 -12.44 3.22 3.35
CA ILE A 76 -12.23 3.75 2.00
C ILE A 76 -11.51 5.10 2.08
N SER A 77 -10.74 5.44 1.05
CA SER A 77 -10.02 6.70 0.94
C SER A 77 -10.19 7.33 -0.44
N VAL A 78 -10.51 8.61 -0.47
CA VAL A 78 -10.71 9.40 -1.69
C VAL A 78 -9.81 10.63 -1.66
N PHE A 79 -9.14 10.90 -2.77
CA PHE A 79 -8.30 12.06 -3.02
C PHE A 79 -8.89 12.87 -4.17
N HIS A 80 -8.80 14.19 -4.10
CA HIS A 80 -9.18 15.08 -5.19
C HIS A 80 -8.14 16.16 -5.43
N LEU A 81 -7.99 16.54 -6.70
CA LEU A 81 -7.20 17.68 -7.13
C LEU A 81 -7.77 18.27 -8.43
N ASN A 82 -8.01 19.56 -8.47
CA ASN A 82 -8.07 20.30 -9.73
C ASN A 82 -6.64 20.44 -10.24
N VAL A 83 -6.30 19.66 -11.27
CA VAL A 83 -4.90 19.51 -11.73
C VAL A 83 -4.50 20.58 -12.76
N ARG A 84 -5.46 21.31 -13.32
CA ARG A 84 -5.24 22.33 -14.37
C ARG A 84 -4.27 21.84 -15.43
N SER A 85 -4.69 20.84 -16.19
CA SER A 85 -3.95 20.12 -17.22
C SER A 85 -3.06 18.97 -16.73
N LEU A 86 -3.48 17.76 -17.04
CA LEU A 86 -2.64 16.55 -16.86
C LEU A 86 -1.36 16.62 -17.68
N ASN A 87 -1.39 17.21 -18.88
CA ASN A 87 -0.20 17.38 -19.70
C ASN A 87 0.92 18.10 -18.94
N SER A 88 0.56 19.15 -18.19
CA SER A 88 1.53 19.98 -17.48
C SER A 88 1.93 19.40 -16.11
N HIS A 89 1.05 18.66 -15.44
CA HIS A 89 1.20 18.38 -14.02
C HIS A 89 1.18 16.89 -13.64
N HIS A 90 1.04 15.95 -14.60
CA HIS A 90 1.00 14.50 -14.28
C HIS A 90 2.22 14.03 -13.49
N ARG A 91 3.44 14.52 -13.81
CA ARG A 91 4.65 14.13 -13.07
C ARG A 91 4.60 14.57 -11.61
N GLN A 92 4.20 15.82 -11.37
CA GLN A 92 4.09 16.36 -10.01
C GLN A 92 3.00 15.65 -9.21
N LEU A 93 1.88 15.30 -9.87
CA LEU A 93 0.83 14.48 -9.27
C LEU A 93 1.35 13.11 -8.86
N CYS A 94 2.03 12.39 -9.75
CA CYS A 94 2.63 11.09 -9.43
C CYS A 94 3.65 11.21 -8.29
N GLN A 95 4.51 12.23 -8.30
CA GLN A 95 5.47 12.48 -7.23
C GLN A 95 4.80 12.78 -5.89
N LEU A 96 3.71 13.57 -5.88
CA LEU A 96 2.94 13.80 -4.66
C LEU A 96 2.36 12.49 -4.12
N LEU A 97 1.66 11.72 -4.97
CA LEU A 97 1.06 10.45 -4.58
C LEU A 97 2.10 9.43 -4.08
N GLU A 98 3.31 9.46 -4.63
CA GLU A 98 4.43 8.63 -4.15
C GLU A 98 4.99 9.11 -2.79
N LEU A 99 4.97 10.41 -2.52
CA LEU A 99 5.34 10.96 -1.22
C LEU A 99 4.31 10.63 -0.14
N LEU A 100 3.03 10.51 -0.51
CA LEU A 100 1.98 10.08 0.39
C LEU A 100 2.06 8.56 0.58
N GLN A 101 2.24 8.13 1.82
CA GLN A 101 2.39 6.69 2.16
C GLN A 101 1.06 5.93 2.14
N LEU A 102 -0.06 6.61 2.02
CA LEU A 102 -1.37 6.04 1.79
C LEU A 102 -1.63 5.96 0.28
N GLU A 103 -1.79 4.76 -0.23
CA GLU A 103 -2.35 4.58 -1.57
C GLU A 103 -3.86 4.78 -1.48
N PHE A 104 -4.37 5.84 -2.09
CA PHE A 104 -5.81 6.12 -2.12
C PHE A 104 -6.57 5.06 -2.91
N ASP A 105 -7.77 4.70 -2.46
CA ASP A 105 -8.63 3.77 -3.17
C ASP A 105 -9.19 4.40 -4.45
N VAL A 106 -9.49 5.71 -4.37
CA VAL A 106 -10.04 6.51 -5.47
C VAL A 106 -9.31 7.84 -5.54
N ILE A 107 -8.95 8.28 -6.75
CA ILE A 107 -8.33 9.56 -7.04
C ILE A 107 -9.18 10.26 -8.09
N VAL A 108 -9.79 11.39 -7.72
CA VAL A 108 -10.62 12.22 -8.59
C VAL A 108 -9.80 13.42 -9.06
N LEU A 109 -9.80 13.67 -10.34
CA LEU A 109 -9.13 14.82 -10.95
C LEU A 109 -10.13 15.66 -11.73
N THR A 110 -10.05 16.97 -11.58
CA THR A 110 -10.81 17.93 -12.39
C THR A 110 -9.87 18.80 -13.20
N GLU A 111 -10.39 19.42 -14.26
CA GLU A 111 -9.61 20.20 -15.23
C GLU A 111 -8.45 19.39 -15.83
N ILE A 112 -8.75 18.19 -16.32
CA ILE A 112 -7.73 17.31 -16.90
C ILE A 112 -7.13 17.80 -18.22
N TRP A 113 -7.82 18.65 -18.96
CA TRP A 113 -7.38 19.38 -20.18
C TRP A 113 -6.55 18.51 -21.14
N THR A 114 -7.01 17.34 -21.45
CA THR A 114 -6.28 16.44 -22.37
C THR A 114 -7.17 15.96 -23.50
N VAL A 115 -6.56 15.75 -24.66
CA VAL A 115 -7.15 15.08 -25.81
C VAL A 115 -6.58 13.68 -26.01
N ASN A 116 -5.39 13.41 -25.46
CA ASN A 116 -4.71 12.11 -25.52
C ASN A 116 -4.90 11.36 -24.19
N VAL A 117 -6.06 10.77 -24.02
CA VAL A 117 -6.44 10.08 -22.77
C VAL A 117 -5.72 8.75 -22.60
N GLU A 118 -5.40 8.04 -23.68
CA GLU A 118 -4.75 6.73 -23.65
C GLU A 118 -3.43 6.73 -22.87
N PHE A 119 -2.64 7.80 -23.05
CA PHE A 119 -1.41 7.97 -22.29
C PHE A 119 -1.68 8.02 -20.77
N TYR A 120 -2.74 8.72 -20.37
CA TYR A 120 -3.06 8.94 -18.94
C TYR A 120 -3.71 7.73 -18.28
N CYS A 121 -4.25 6.77 -19.04
CA CYS A 121 -4.74 5.51 -18.50
C CYS A 121 -3.65 4.71 -17.76
N ASN A 122 -2.38 4.92 -18.10
CA ASN A 122 -1.26 4.13 -17.60
C ASN A 122 -0.29 4.89 -16.66
N ILE A 123 -0.54 6.16 -16.35
CA ILE A 123 0.38 6.95 -15.50
C ILE A 123 0.38 6.51 -14.03
N LEU A 124 -0.71 5.90 -13.56
CA LEU A 124 -0.83 5.34 -12.21
C LEU A 124 -0.97 3.81 -12.29
N PRO A 125 0.13 3.06 -12.20
CA PRO A 125 0.09 1.60 -12.24
C PRO A 125 -0.78 1.02 -11.12
N GLY A 126 -1.65 0.06 -11.44
CA GLY A 126 -2.58 -0.55 -10.49
C GLY A 126 -3.89 0.22 -10.29
N TYR A 127 -4.16 1.20 -11.17
CA TYR A 127 -5.43 1.91 -11.21
C TYR A 127 -6.05 1.83 -12.60
N LYS A 128 -7.38 1.74 -12.65
CA LYS A 128 -8.18 1.93 -13.86
C LYS A 128 -8.67 3.36 -13.92
N PHE A 129 -8.62 3.97 -15.11
CA PHE A 129 -9.00 5.35 -15.35
C PHE A 129 -10.35 5.44 -16.05
N TYR A 130 -11.28 6.22 -15.48
CA TYR A 130 -12.57 6.61 -16.06
C TYR A 130 -12.58 8.12 -16.25
N TYR A 131 -13.18 8.62 -17.33
CA TYR A 131 -13.13 10.03 -17.65
C TYR A 131 -14.33 10.52 -18.43
N GLU A 132 -14.57 11.82 -18.33
CA GLU A 132 -15.47 12.61 -19.20
C GLU A 132 -14.71 13.84 -19.66
N LEU A 133 -14.68 14.04 -20.98
CA LEU A 133 -14.05 15.21 -21.58
C LEU A 133 -15.11 16.28 -21.92
N PRO A 134 -14.74 17.57 -21.91
CA PRO A 134 -15.64 18.62 -22.35
C PRO A 134 -15.90 18.49 -23.85
N LYS A 135 -17.14 18.75 -24.29
CA LYS A 135 -17.53 18.59 -25.70
C LYS A 135 -17.03 19.72 -26.60
N ASP A 136 -17.06 20.96 -26.09
CA ASP A 136 -16.88 22.17 -26.91
C ASP A 136 -15.61 22.96 -26.52
N SER A 137 -14.77 22.42 -25.67
CA SER A 137 -13.62 23.14 -25.12
C SER A 137 -12.47 22.18 -24.86
N ARG A 138 -11.23 22.69 -24.90
CA ARG A 138 -10.06 21.95 -24.40
C ARG A 138 -9.87 22.08 -22.90
N VAL A 139 -10.64 22.96 -22.25
CA VAL A 139 -10.55 23.30 -20.83
C VAL A 139 -11.68 22.63 -20.10
N GLY A 140 -11.39 21.89 -19.04
CA GLY A 140 -12.36 21.13 -18.24
C GLY A 140 -12.02 19.63 -18.19
N GLY A 141 -13.05 18.83 -18.01
CA GLY A 141 -12.98 17.38 -17.93
C GLY A 141 -12.75 16.86 -16.52
N VAL A 142 -13.27 15.66 -16.30
CA VAL A 142 -13.17 14.91 -15.04
C VAL A 142 -12.53 13.56 -15.30
N GLY A 143 -11.64 13.14 -14.41
CA GLY A 143 -11.04 11.82 -14.45
C GLY A 143 -11.06 11.16 -13.07
N ILE A 144 -11.33 9.86 -13.01
CA ILE A 144 -11.32 9.07 -11.78
C ILE A 144 -10.41 7.85 -11.96
N TYR A 145 -9.39 7.75 -11.15
CA TYR A 145 -8.56 6.55 -11.01
C TYR A 145 -9.08 5.71 -9.84
N ILE A 146 -9.30 4.42 -10.08
CA ILE A 146 -9.76 3.46 -9.07
C ILE A 146 -8.79 2.30 -9.03
N LYS A 147 -8.41 1.86 -7.84
CA LYS A 147 -7.55 0.68 -7.68
C LYS A 147 -8.11 -0.54 -8.38
N ASP A 148 -7.31 -1.20 -9.23
CA ASP A 148 -7.70 -2.43 -9.96
C ASP A 148 -8.13 -3.58 -9.06
N LYS A 149 -7.68 -3.59 -7.81
CA LYS A 149 -8.04 -4.63 -6.82
C LYS A 149 -9.48 -4.50 -6.32
N LEU A 150 -10.12 -3.38 -6.54
CA LEU A 150 -11.50 -3.14 -6.15
C LEU A 150 -12.43 -3.56 -7.27
N VAL A 151 -13.59 -4.11 -6.92
CA VAL A 151 -14.66 -4.33 -7.90
C VAL A 151 -15.36 -3.00 -8.13
N HIS A 152 -15.51 -2.58 -9.38
CA HIS A 152 -16.08 -1.28 -9.71
C HIS A 152 -16.82 -1.31 -11.03
N ASN A 153 -17.91 -0.52 -11.13
CA ASN A 153 -18.73 -0.37 -12.32
C ASN A 153 -19.10 1.11 -12.53
N GLU A 154 -19.10 1.55 -13.79
CA GLU A 154 -19.55 2.90 -14.13
C GLU A 154 -21.07 2.99 -14.05
N LEU A 155 -21.57 4.08 -13.45
CA LEU A 155 -22.99 4.37 -13.26
C LEU A 155 -23.45 5.47 -14.22
N THR A 156 -23.61 5.15 -15.50
CA THR A 156 -23.95 6.13 -16.55
C THR A 156 -25.31 6.82 -16.33
N HIS A 157 -26.23 6.20 -15.59
CA HIS A 157 -27.55 6.75 -15.27
C HIS A 157 -27.55 7.89 -14.24
N TYR A 158 -26.41 8.13 -13.55
CA TYR A 158 -26.22 9.30 -12.70
C TYR A 158 -25.50 10.45 -13.41
N LYS A 159 -25.13 10.27 -14.66
CA LYS A 159 -24.46 11.32 -15.43
C LYS A 159 -25.30 12.57 -15.49
N LEU A 160 -24.71 13.72 -15.15
CA LEU A 160 -25.39 15.00 -15.25
C LEU A 160 -25.71 15.30 -16.71
N PRO A 161 -26.90 15.85 -17.01
CA PRO A 161 -27.30 16.11 -18.39
C PRO A 161 -26.37 17.14 -19.02
N THR A 162 -25.72 16.73 -20.11
CA THR A 162 -24.88 17.60 -20.94
C THR A 162 -25.73 18.20 -22.07
N CYS A 163 -26.49 19.23 -21.78
CA CYS A 163 -27.09 20.05 -22.84
C CYS A 163 -26.15 21.21 -23.21
N PRO A 164 -26.30 21.90 -24.35
CA PRO A 164 -25.45 23.04 -24.72
C PRO A 164 -25.40 24.17 -23.67
N ALA A 165 -26.44 24.29 -22.84
CA ALA A 165 -26.50 25.22 -21.74
C ALA A 165 -25.83 24.70 -20.45
N SER A 166 -25.70 23.37 -20.29
CA SER A 166 -25.11 22.77 -19.10
C SER A 166 -23.62 22.50 -19.32
N LYS A 167 -22.76 23.32 -18.72
CA LYS A 167 -21.31 23.19 -18.76
C LYS A 167 -20.82 22.45 -17.51
N VAL A 168 -21.19 21.16 -17.42
CA VAL A 168 -20.83 20.29 -16.30
C VAL A 168 -20.35 18.94 -16.84
N GLU A 169 -19.20 18.50 -16.43
CA GLU A 169 -18.71 17.14 -16.66
C GLU A 169 -18.82 16.31 -15.37
N SER A 170 -19.26 15.07 -15.48
CA SER A 170 -19.34 14.18 -14.32
C SER A 170 -19.14 12.71 -14.66
N VAL A 171 -18.41 12.03 -13.79
CA VAL A 171 -18.18 10.56 -13.86
C VAL A 171 -18.67 9.95 -12.56
N TRP A 172 -19.46 8.88 -12.68
CA TRP A 172 -20.06 8.20 -11.53
C TRP A 172 -19.70 6.72 -11.53
N ILE A 173 -19.23 6.21 -10.38
CA ILE A 173 -18.74 4.84 -10.27
C ILE A 173 -19.21 4.21 -8.96
N GLU A 174 -19.70 2.99 -9.04
CA GLU A 174 -19.90 2.12 -7.89
C GLU A 174 -18.58 1.38 -7.60
N VAL A 175 -18.13 1.42 -6.36
CA VAL A 175 -16.92 0.73 -5.90
C VAL A 175 -17.30 -0.21 -4.77
N ALA A 176 -16.91 -1.49 -4.86
CA ALA A 176 -17.09 -2.45 -3.78
C ALA A 176 -15.76 -2.77 -3.08
N LYS A 177 -15.75 -2.66 -1.77
CA LYS A 177 -14.60 -2.97 -0.90
C LYS A 177 -15.09 -3.61 0.40
N ASN A 178 -14.55 -4.78 0.75
CA ASN A 178 -14.91 -5.50 1.98
C ASN A 178 -16.44 -5.72 2.13
N ASN A 179 -17.10 -6.19 1.07
CA ASN A 179 -18.54 -6.44 1.00
C ASN A 179 -19.43 -5.19 1.20
N LYS A 180 -18.85 -3.99 1.15
CA LYS A 180 -19.58 -2.73 1.18
C LYS A 180 -19.49 -2.05 -0.17
N LYS A 181 -20.60 -1.41 -0.58
CA LYS A 181 -20.67 -0.65 -1.83
C LYS A 181 -20.65 0.84 -1.52
N TYR A 182 -19.94 1.58 -2.36
CA TYR A 182 -19.77 3.03 -2.30
C TYR A 182 -20.06 3.62 -3.66
N ILE A 183 -20.75 4.76 -3.69
CA ILE A 183 -20.94 5.54 -4.90
C ILE A 183 -19.97 6.70 -4.88
N ILE A 184 -19.20 6.87 -5.94
CA ILE A 184 -18.26 7.97 -6.12
C ILE A 184 -18.69 8.78 -7.33
N GLY A 185 -19.01 10.05 -7.13
CA GLY A 185 -19.28 11.01 -8.19
C GLY A 185 -18.16 12.03 -8.29
N GLY A 186 -17.45 12.06 -9.41
CA GLY A 186 -16.52 13.13 -9.77
C GLY A 186 -17.27 14.20 -10.57
N VAL A 187 -17.19 15.48 -10.17
CA VAL A 187 -17.95 16.56 -10.80
C VAL A 187 -17.04 17.77 -11.04
N TYR A 188 -17.10 18.31 -12.25
CA TYR A 188 -16.54 19.61 -12.57
C TYR A 188 -17.63 20.50 -13.14
N ARG A 189 -17.88 21.65 -12.48
CA ARG A 189 -18.79 22.69 -12.92
C ARG A 189 -18.01 23.88 -13.45
N HIS A 190 -18.23 24.27 -14.68
CA HIS A 190 -17.58 25.47 -15.22
C HIS A 190 -18.00 26.73 -14.45
N PRO A 191 -17.10 27.72 -14.27
CA PRO A 191 -17.38 28.93 -13.47
C PRO A 191 -18.56 29.75 -14.03
N ASN A 192 -18.78 29.72 -15.33
CA ASN A 192 -19.83 30.46 -16.02
C ASN A 192 -21.19 29.75 -16.06
N GLN A 193 -21.30 28.55 -15.48
CA GLN A 193 -22.55 27.81 -15.36
C GLN A 193 -23.46 28.50 -14.32
N ASN A 194 -24.75 28.66 -14.63
CA ASN A 194 -25.73 29.16 -13.69
C ASN A 194 -25.87 28.22 -12.48
N ILE A 195 -25.76 28.77 -11.26
CA ILE A 195 -25.79 27.97 -10.02
C ILE A 195 -27.19 27.36 -9.81
N THR A 196 -28.26 28.10 -10.14
CA THR A 196 -29.63 27.62 -9.95
C THR A 196 -29.96 26.46 -10.87
N GLU A 197 -29.54 26.50 -12.14
CA GLU A 197 -29.72 25.40 -13.08
C GLU A 197 -28.90 24.17 -12.65
N PHE A 198 -27.66 24.37 -12.23
CA PHE A 198 -26.82 23.31 -11.70
C PHE A 198 -27.45 22.66 -10.46
N LYS A 199 -27.99 23.47 -9.54
CA LYS A 199 -28.69 23.00 -8.34
C LYS A 199 -29.85 22.06 -8.69
N LEU A 200 -30.69 22.41 -9.65
CA LEU A 200 -31.80 21.57 -10.10
C LEU A 200 -31.30 20.25 -10.71
N SER A 201 -30.24 20.31 -11.48
CA SER A 201 -29.66 19.12 -12.11
C SER A 201 -29.06 18.15 -11.09
N ILE A 202 -28.31 18.66 -10.11
CA ILE A 202 -27.69 17.82 -9.10
C ILE A 202 -28.70 17.28 -8.10
N ASP A 203 -29.72 18.05 -7.72
CA ASP A 203 -30.79 17.62 -6.81
C ASP A 203 -31.47 16.34 -7.30
N SER A 204 -31.74 16.25 -8.60
CA SER A 204 -32.33 15.03 -9.19
C SER A 204 -31.49 13.77 -8.93
N ILE A 205 -30.18 13.91 -8.85
CA ILE A 205 -29.24 12.82 -8.55
C ILE A 205 -29.16 12.58 -7.05
N LEU A 206 -29.01 13.65 -6.25
CA LEU A 206 -28.95 13.57 -4.79
C LEU A 206 -30.18 12.89 -4.21
N SER A 207 -31.38 13.24 -4.70
CA SER A 207 -32.65 12.64 -4.29
C SER A 207 -32.74 11.14 -4.63
N LYS A 208 -32.12 10.69 -5.72
CA LYS A 208 -32.06 9.26 -6.06
C LYS A 208 -31.08 8.51 -5.16
N ILE A 209 -29.91 9.11 -4.88
CA ILE A 209 -28.87 8.51 -4.04
C ILE A 209 -29.31 8.48 -2.59
N SER A 210 -29.96 9.55 -2.08
CA SER A 210 -30.42 9.65 -0.68
C SER A 210 -31.47 8.59 -0.32
N ARG A 211 -32.08 7.93 -1.28
CA ARG A 211 -32.99 6.78 -1.09
C ARG A 211 -32.25 5.45 -1.01
N GLN A 212 -30.95 5.43 -1.29
CA GLN A 212 -30.16 4.20 -1.31
C GLN A 212 -29.46 3.95 0.03
N LYS A 213 -29.09 2.70 0.27
CA LYS A 213 -28.36 2.29 1.50
C LYS A 213 -26.85 2.52 1.41
N HIS A 214 -26.34 2.85 0.23
CA HIS A 214 -24.90 2.93 -0.01
C HIS A 214 -24.35 4.29 0.40
N LYS A 215 -23.15 4.28 0.99
CA LYS A 215 -22.40 5.51 1.25
C LYS A 215 -22.01 6.15 -0.08
N CYS A 216 -22.08 7.47 -0.15
CA CYS A 216 -21.74 8.20 -1.35
C CYS A 216 -20.76 9.33 -1.08
N PHE A 217 -19.85 9.56 -2.02
CA PHE A 217 -18.93 10.69 -2.05
C PHE A 217 -19.14 11.43 -3.37
N ILE A 218 -19.43 12.73 -3.28
CA ILE A 218 -19.46 13.62 -4.44
C ILE A 218 -18.29 14.58 -4.30
N VAL A 219 -17.40 14.55 -5.27
CA VAL A 219 -16.06 15.13 -5.15
C VAL A 219 -15.73 15.90 -6.41
N GLY A 220 -15.17 17.09 -6.27
CA GLY A 220 -14.76 17.83 -7.45
C GLY A 220 -14.61 19.33 -7.24
N ASP A 221 -14.42 20.06 -8.33
CA ASP A 221 -14.43 21.50 -8.39
C ASP A 221 -15.80 21.99 -8.86
N PHE A 222 -16.52 22.61 -7.96
CA PHE A 222 -17.87 23.11 -8.21
C PHE A 222 -17.89 24.57 -8.64
N ASN A 223 -16.77 25.28 -8.52
CA ASN A 223 -16.68 26.71 -8.78
C ASN A 223 -17.79 27.53 -8.06
N ILE A 224 -18.27 27.03 -6.92
CA ILE A 224 -19.19 27.70 -5.99
C ILE A 224 -18.44 27.93 -4.69
N ASP A 225 -18.23 29.18 -4.35
CA ASP A 225 -17.46 29.53 -3.16
C ASP A 225 -18.32 29.43 -1.89
N LEU A 226 -18.15 28.30 -1.14
CA LEU A 226 -18.91 28.08 0.09
C LEU A 226 -18.56 29.07 1.21
N THR A 227 -17.47 29.84 1.13
CA THR A 227 -17.18 30.88 2.10
C THR A 227 -18.28 31.95 2.06
N LYS A 228 -19.01 32.08 0.95
CA LYS A 228 -20.08 33.06 0.71
C LYS A 228 -21.48 32.53 1.03
N CYS A 229 -21.63 31.43 1.76
CA CYS A 229 -22.93 30.83 2.05
C CYS A 229 -23.87 31.76 2.86
N VAL A 230 -23.35 32.74 3.58
CA VAL A 230 -24.15 33.73 4.34
C VAL A 230 -24.44 34.99 3.53
N THR A 231 -23.54 35.35 2.61
CA THR A 231 -23.61 36.62 1.86
C THR A 231 -24.26 36.48 0.48
N SER A 232 -24.17 35.25 -0.11
CA SER A 232 -24.76 34.95 -1.43
C SER A 232 -26.00 34.07 -1.29
N LYS A 233 -27.14 34.56 -1.76
CA LYS A 233 -28.40 33.78 -1.77
C LYS A 233 -28.30 32.49 -2.60
N ASP A 234 -27.61 32.53 -3.72
CA ASP A 234 -27.44 31.34 -4.60
C ASP A 234 -26.57 30.29 -3.94
N THR A 235 -25.48 30.69 -3.27
CA THR A 235 -24.61 29.77 -2.52
C THR A 235 -25.37 29.20 -1.31
N ALA A 236 -26.14 29.99 -0.58
CA ALA A 236 -26.99 29.53 0.51
C ALA A 236 -28.00 28.47 0.01
N ALA A 237 -28.76 28.80 -1.04
CA ALA A 237 -29.72 27.87 -1.62
C ALA A 237 -29.09 26.58 -2.15
N TYR A 238 -27.85 26.64 -2.64
CA TYR A 238 -27.11 25.47 -3.07
C TYR A 238 -26.70 24.56 -1.89
N ILE A 239 -26.13 25.13 -0.83
CA ILE A 239 -25.73 24.34 0.33
C ILE A 239 -26.92 23.75 1.09
N ASP A 240 -28.04 24.48 1.15
CA ASP A 240 -29.27 23.98 1.74
C ASP A 240 -29.78 22.74 1.01
N GLU A 241 -29.73 22.73 -0.32
CA GLU A 241 -30.13 21.58 -1.13
C GLU A 241 -29.26 20.34 -0.86
N ILE A 242 -27.94 20.54 -0.75
CA ILE A 242 -26.99 19.48 -0.39
C ILE A 242 -27.36 18.88 0.98
N LEU A 243 -27.64 19.75 1.97
CA LEU A 243 -27.97 19.33 3.34
C LEU A 243 -29.36 18.68 3.45
N LEU A 244 -30.35 19.14 2.69
CA LEU A 244 -31.69 18.54 2.62
C LEU A 244 -31.62 17.09 2.15
N ASN A 245 -30.71 16.78 1.24
CA ASN A 245 -30.46 15.44 0.76
C ASN A 245 -29.52 14.61 1.67
N ASN A 246 -29.23 15.09 2.90
CA ASN A 246 -28.35 14.45 3.90
C ASN A 246 -26.89 14.28 3.47
N PHE A 247 -26.41 15.08 2.51
CA PHE A 247 -24.99 15.16 2.19
C PHE A 247 -24.32 16.21 3.07
N LEU A 248 -23.15 15.85 3.61
CA LEU A 248 -22.37 16.70 4.51
C LEU A 248 -21.10 17.19 3.81
N PRO A 249 -20.80 18.47 3.75
CA PRO A 249 -19.51 18.97 3.29
C PRO A 249 -18.42 18.56 4.29
N THR A 250 -17.38 17.93 3.81
CA THR A 250 -16.29 17.42 4.64
C THR A 250 -15.00 18.24 4.51
N VAL A 251 -14.95 19.17 3.58
CA VAL A 251 -13.91 20.18 3.43
C VAL A 251 -14.55 21.56 3.66
N VAL A 252 -14.04 22.30 4.64
CA VAL A 252 -14.61 23.60 5.07
C VAL A 252 -13.56 24.71 5.10
N MET A 253 -12.37 24.45 4.59
CA MET A 253 -11.28 25.41 4.48
C MET A 253 -10.99 25.72 3.01
N PRO A 254 -10.57 26.97 2.68
CA PRO A 254 -10.26 27.34 1.31
C PRO A 254 -9.36 26.32 0.61
N THR A 255 -9.74 25.94 -0.60
CA THR A 255 -9.02 24.99 -1.44
C THR A 255 -8.21 25.67 -2.53
N ARG A 256 -8.63 26.86 -2.94
CA ARG A 256 -7.89 27.69 -3.89
C ARG A 256 -7.39 28.95 -3.22
N ILE A 257 -6.07 29.11 -3.15
CA ILE A 257 -5.43 30.21 -2.46
C ILE A 257 -4.48 30.92 -3.41
N THR A 258 -4.78 32.16 -3.72
CA THR A 258 -3.93 33.04 -4.55
C THR A 258 -3.33 34.14 -3.67
N GLN A 259 -2.58 35.05 -4.26
CA GLN A 259 -2.03 36.19 -3.54
C GLN A 259 -3.11 37.08 -2.92
N ASN A 260 -4.27 37.23 -3.61
CA ASN A 260 -5.31 38.17 -3.25
C ASN A 260 -6.61 37.51 -2.81
N THR A 261 -6.81 36.22 -3.05
CA THR A 261 -8.08 35.53 -2.78
C THR A 261 -7.86 34.18 -2.11
N ALA A 262 -8.82 33.79 -1.29
CA ALA A 262 -8.91 32.45 -0.74
C ALA A 262 -10.38 31.99 -0.87
N THR A 263 -10.63 30.94 -1.65
CA THR A 263 -11.97 30.45 -1.98
C THR A 263 -12.09 28.96 -1.69
N LEU A 264 -13.27 28.54 -1.26
CA LEU A 264 -13.62 27.14 -1.04
C LEU A 264 -14.52 26.68 -2.19
N ILE A 265 -13.91 26.22 -3.26
CA ILE A 265 -14.59 25.84 -4.50
C ILE A 265 -14.45 24.36 -4.86
N ASP A 266 -13.48 23.68 -4.28
CA ASP A 266 -13.32 22.23 -4.38
C ASP A 266 -14.00 21.57 -3.17
N HIS A 267 -15.00 20.73 -3.42
CA HIS A 267 -15.81 20.16 -2.37
C HIS A 267 -15.71 18.65 -2.32
N ILE A 268 -15.85 18.09 -1.11
CA ILE A 268 -16.12 16.68 -0.87
C ILE A 268 -17.39 16.60 -0.04
N TYR A 269 -18.47 16.12 -0.64
CA TYR A 269 -19.71 15.82 0.03
C TYR A 269 -19.81 14.35 0.38
N TYR A 270 -20.20 14.05 1.60
CA TYR A 270 -20.33 12.69 2.12
C TYR A 270 -21.76 12.40 2.54
N TYR A 271 -22.28 11.26 2.08
CA TYR A 271 -23.57 10.69 2.48
C TYR A 271 -23.33 9.32 3.14
N GLU A 272 -23.81 9.14 4.39
CA GLU A 272 -23.57 7.93 5.20
C GLU A 272 -24.38 6.72 4.74
N GLY A 273 -25.49 6.92 4.01
CA GLY A 273 -26.47 5.87 3.72
C GLY A 273 -27.51 5.68 4.85
N HIS A 274 -28.56 4.88 4.57
CA HIS A 274 -29.60 4.55 5.54
C HIS A 274 -29.30 3.30 6.38
N ASN A 275 -28.05 3.00 6.69
CA ASN A 275 -27.76 1.86 7.55
C ASN A 275 -27.96 2.21 9.03
N ASN A 276 -28.85 1.46 9.70
CA ASN A 276 -29.07 1.52 11.15
C ASN A 276 -27.90 0.97 11.99
N ASP A 277 -26.78 0.62 11.35
CA ASP A 277 -25.57 0.27 12.08
C ASP A 277 -25.04 1.55 12.73
N SER A 278 -25.33 1.71 14.02
CA SER A 278 -24.96 2.81 14.92
C SER A 278 -23.42 3.00 15.10
N CYS A 279 -22.63 2.46 14.21
CA CYS A 279 -21.19 2.62 14.14
C CYS A 279 -20.84 3.72 13.14
N THR A 280 -20.90 5.00 13.58
CA THR A 280 -20.33 6.10 12.82
C THR A 280 -18.85 5.83 12.55
N ALA A 281 -18.48 5.75 11.28
CA ALA A 281 -17.09 5.64 10.88
C ALA A 281 -16.32 6.90 11.34
N LEU A 282 -15.09 6.73 11.82
CA LEU A 282 -14.23 7.89 12.06
C LEU A 282 -13.85 8.49 10.71
N VAL A 283 -14.25 9.74 10.47
CA VAL A 283 -13.97 10.46 9.22
C VAL A 283 -12.80 11.42 9.44
N LYS A 284 -11.82 11.40 8.54
CA LYS A 284 -10.77 12.42 8.47
C LYS A 284 -10.75 13.02 7.08
N SER A 285 -10.80 14.34 7.01
CA SER A 285 -10.70 15.09 5.77
C SER A 285 -9.81 16.32 5.95
N GLY A 286 -9.40 16.95 4.86
CA GLY A 286 -8.58 18.15 4.90
C GLY A 286 -7.90 18.43 3.57
N ASN A 287 -7.03 19.45 3.58
CA ASN A 287 -6.28 19.88 2.41
C ASN A 287 -4.79 19.56 2.58
N ILE A 288 -4.14 19.07 1.53
CA ILE A 288 -2.70 18.81 1.51
C ILE A 288 -2.01 20.02 0.89
N LEU A 289 -1.01 20.57 1.56
CA LEU A 289 -0.21 21.66 1.03
C LEU A 289 0.63 21.15 -0.15
N SER A 290 0.28 21.62 -1.34
CA SER A 290 0.92 21.24 -2.60
C SER A 290 0.96 22.45 -3.54
N ASP A 291 1.91 22.41 -4.45
CA ASP A 291 2.17 23.45 -5.45
C ASP A 291 1.98 22.95 -6.90
N ILE A 292 1.18 21.89 -7.06
CA ILE A 292 0.91 21.30 -8.38
C ILE A 292 0.13 22.28 -9.24
N SER A 293 -0.97 22.83 -8.71
CA SER A 293 -1.77 23.88 -9.32
C SER A 293 -2.02 25.00 -8.32
N ASP A 294 -2.89 25.96 -8.61
CA ASP A 294 -3.38 26.97 -7.68
C ASP A 294 -4.48 26.42 -6.76
N HIS A 295 -4.93 25.17 -6.97
CA HIS A 295 -5.81 24.44 -6.10
C HIS A 295 -5.03 23.49 -5.19
N LEU A 296 -5.46 23.34 -3.94
CA LEU A 296 -4.88 22.39 -3.00
C LEU A 296 -5.59 21.04 -3.13
N PRO A 297 -4.83 19.93 -3.15
CA PRO A 297 -5.43 18.61 -3.05
C PRO A 297 -6.23 18.48 -1.77
N ASN A 298 -7.42 17.93 -1.87
CA ASN A 298 -8.24 17.59 -0.72
C ASN A 298 -8.48 16.08 -0.63
N TYR A 299 -8.79 15.59 0.57
CA TYR A 299 -8.96 14.17 0.83
C TYR A 299 -10.04 13.91 1.86
N ILE A 300 -10.60 12.70 1.78
CA ILE A 300 -11.42 12.09 2.82
C ILE A 300 -11.00 10.64 3.04
N ILE A 301 -10.89 10.23 4.31
CA ILE A 301 -10.57 8.87 4.71
C ILE A 301 -11.61 8.42 5.74
N LEU A 302 -12.33 7.36 5.42
CA LEU A 302 -13.17 6.66 6.38
C LEU A 302 -12.36 5.54 7.05
N TYR A 303 -12.42 5.47 8.36
CA TYR A 303 -11.80 4.41 9.14
C TYR A 303 -12.88 3.49 9.71
N LYS A 304 -12.65 2.20 9.67
CA LYS A 304 -13.44 1.24 10.42
C LYS A 304 -13.29 1.54 11.91
N ARG A 305 -14.37 1.53 12.67
CA ARG A 305 -14.28 1.60 14.13
C ARG A 305 -13.53 0.34 14.60
N ALA A 306 -12.42 0.52 15.27
CA ALA A 306 -11.59 -0.58 15.71
C ALA A 306 -12.38 -1.46 16.71
N ALA A 307 -12.82 -2.61 16.27
CA ALA A 307 -12.71 -3.77 17.16
C ALA A 307 -11.19 -3.87 17.44
N THR A 308 -10.81 -3.96 18.70
CA THR A 308 -9.43 -4.02 19.18
C THR A 308 -8.70 -5.27 18.63
N VAL A 309 -8.44 -5.30 17.34
CA VAL A 309 -7.56 -6.29 16.72
C VAL A 309 -6.18 -5.66 16.67
N CYS A 310 -5.37 -6.11 17.59
CA CYS A 310 -3.95 -5.79 17.63
C CYS A 310 -3.29 -6.32 16.36
N ASN A 311 -3.18 -5.48 15.32
CA ASN A 311 -2.42 -5.82 14.12
C ASN A 311 -0.96 -5.97 14.50
N LYS A 312 -0.55 -7.21 14.70
CA LYS A 312 0.85 -7.58 14.94
C LYS A 312 1.63 -7.22 13.67
N ARG A 313 2.45 -6.18 13.74
CA ARG A 313 3.38 -5.85 12.65
C ARG A 313 4.25 -7.06 12.36
N PRO A 314 4.49 -7.41 11.09
CA PRO A 314 5.36 -8.52 10.78
C PRO A 314 6.74 -8.29 11.40
N LEU A 315 7.21 -9.30 12.10
CA LEU A 315 8.57 -9.35 12.62
C LEU A 315 9.46 -9.79 11.45
N ILE A 316 10.50 -9.03 11.18
CA ILE A 316 11.49 -9.37 10.15
C ILE A 316 12.88 -9.41 10.76
N ARG A 317 13.76 -10.18 10.15
CA ARG A 317 15.18 -10.18 10.44
C ARG A 317 15.92 -9.29 9.44
N ILE A 318 16.86 -8.51 9.92
CA ILE A 318 17.62 -7.55 9.10
C ILE A 318 19.01 -8.12 8.85
N PHE A 319 19.28 -8.53 7.60
CA PHE A 319 20.57 -9.04 7.15
C PHE A 319 21.47 -7.90 6.64
N SER A 320 21.81 -6.95 7.54
CA SER A 320 22.80 -5.90 7.23
C SER A 320 24.22 -6.45 7.29
N GLU A 321 25.17 -5.82 6.58
CA GLU A 321 26.59 -6.23 6.67
C GLU A 321 27.11 -6.21 8.10
N LYS A 322 26.71 -5.21 8.91
CA LYS A 322 27.05 -5.17 10.34
C LYS A 322 26.55 -6.40 11.10
N ASN A 323 25.33 -6.87 10.82
CA ASN A 323 24.77 -8.05 11.48
C ASN A 323 25.43 -9.34 10.99
N LYS A 324 25.80 -9.42 9.72
CA LYS A 324 26.57 -10.56 9.18
C LYS A 324 27.97 -10.62 9.80
N GLN A 325 28.66 -9.49 9.91
CA GLN A 325 29.94 -9.42 10.60
C GLN A 325 29.83 -9.86 12.05
N LYS A 326 28.76 -9.43 12.76
CA LYS A 326 28.51 -9.86 14.15
C LYS A 326 28.32 -11.39 14.23
N PHE A 327 27.60 -11.99 13.29
CA PHE A 327 27.40 -13.42 13.21
C PHE A 327 28.73 -14.15 12.97
N SER A 328 29.51 -13.70 11.98
CA SER A 328 30.83 -14.27 11.68
C SER A 328 31.79 -14.18 12.87
N SER A 329 31.86 -13.01 13.54
CA SER A 329 32.71 -12.85 14.71
C SER A 329 32.28 -13.74 15.90
N TYR A 330 30.98 -13.95 16.07
CA TYR A 330 30.49 -14.88 17.11
C TYR A 330 30.97 -16.31 16.82
N LEU A 331 30.82 -16.80 15.59
CA LEU A 331 31.22 -18.15 15.21
C LEU A 331 32.73 -18.36 15.25
N GLN A 332 33.53 -17.35 14.89
CA GLN A 332 34.99 -17.40 14.95
C GLN A 332 35.52 -17.51 16.38
N ASN A 333 34.82 -16.89 17.34
CA ASN A 333 35.19 -16.90 18.75
C ASN A 333 34.48 -18.04 19.54
N THR A 334 33.72 -18.89 18.85
CA THR A 334 33.02 -20.00 19.49
C THR A 334 33.96 -21.17 19.70
N ASP A 335 33.92 -21.70 20.92
CA ASP A 335 34.54 -22.99 21.23
C ASP A 335 33.64 -24.13 20.79
N TRP A 336 34.17 -24.96 19.89
CA TRP A 336 33.47 -26.10 19.33
C TRP A 336 33.74 -27.43 20.08
N ASP A 337 34.46 -27.40 21.19
CA ASP A 337 34.83 -28.60 21.95
C ASP A 337 33.60 -29.41 22.37
N LYS A 338 32.49 -28.76 22.69
CA LYS A 338 31.22 -29.42 22.98
C LYS A 338 30.69 -30.29 21.84
N VAL A 339 31.01 -29.94 20.60
CA VAL A 339 30.63 -30.75 19.42
C VAL A 339 31.59 -31.90 19.24
N TYR A 340 32.88 -31.68 19.45
CA TYR A 340 33.92 -32.70 19.26
C TYR A 340 33.95 -33.77 20.36
N GLN A 341 33.46 -33.46 21.55
CA GLN A 341 33.38 -34.41 22.67
C GLN A 341 32.24 -35.42 22.50
N GLU A 342 31.27 -35.12 21.64
CA GLU A 342 30.14 -36.02 21.38
C GLU A 342 30.59 -37.19 20.47
N ASN A 343 30.25 -38.39 20.89
CA ASN A 343 30.52 -39.61 20.13
C ASN A 343 29.30 -40.13 19.35
N ASP A 344 28.17 -39.47 19.50
CA ASP A 344 26.91 -39.72 18.80
C ASP A 344 26.61 -38.63 17.78
N ALA A 345 26.24 -39.00 16.57
CA ALA A 345 25.96 -38.06 15.48
C ALA A 345 24.77 -37.15 15.79
N GLU A 346 23.73 -37.66 16.47
CA GLU A 346 22.56 -36.91 16.87
C GLU A 346 22.91 -35.84 17.92
N ALA A 347 23.68 -36.23 18.96
CA ALA A 347 24.12 -35.32 20.03
C ALA A 347 25.07 -34.26 19.49
N ALA A 348 26.05 -34.63 18.65
CA ALA A 348 26.98 -33.71 18.02
C ALA A 348 26.27 -32.68 17.14
N TYR A 349 25.32 -33.13 16.32
CA TYR A 349 24.51 -32.20 15.50
C TYR A 349 23.62 -31.29 16.33
N ASN A 350 23.00 -31.79 17.40
CA ASN A 350 22.19 -30.98 18.30
C ASN A 350 23.03 -29.90 19.00
N SER A 351 24.22 -30.24 19.47
CA SER A 351 25.18 -29.27 20.04
C SER A 351 25.58 -28.21 19.01
N PHE A 352 25.91 -28.61 17.78
CA PHE A 352 26.24 -27.73 16.67
C PHE A 352 25.09 -26.78 16.32
N ILE A 353 23.87 -27.29 16.07
CA ILE A 353 22.74 -26.46 15.63
C ILE A 353 22.26 -25.50 16.72
N ASN A 354 22.39 -25.87 17.99
CA ASN A 354 22.07 -24.99 19.11
C ASN A 354 23.01 -23.78 19.14
N ILE A 355 24.33 -23.98 19.00
CA ILE A 355 25.31 -22.89 18.93
C ILE A 355 25.03 -21.96 17.74
N VAL A 356 24.80 -22.55 16.57
CA VAL A 356 24.52 -21.78 15.34
C VAL A 356 23.23 -20.98 15.46
N THR A 357 22.18 -21.60 16.03
CA THR A 357 20.89 -20.93 16.27
C THR A 357 21.03 -19.79 17.27
N GLU A 358 21.79 -19.98 18.33
CA GLU A 358 22.07 -18.91 19.30
C GLU A 358 22.79 -17.72 18.64
N ALA A 359 23.85 -17.98 17.89
CA ALA A 359 24.58 -16.98 17.12
C ALA A 359 23.65 -16.22 16.15
N TYR A 360 22.74 -16.96 15.49
CA TYR A 360 21.76 -16.41 14.56
C TYR A 360 20.75 -15.51 15.26
N GLU A 361 20.18 -15.93 16.38
CA GLU A 361 19.20 -15.13 17.16
C GLU A 361 19.82 -13.85 17.73
N ILE A 362 21.07 -13.92 18.23
CA ILE A 362 21.80 -12.77 18.76
C ILE A 362 22.13 -11.76 17.66
N SER A 363 22.51 -12.24 16.47
CA SER A 363 22.97 -11.40 15.37
C SER A 363 21.84 -10.83 14.53
N PHE A 364 20.80 -11.62 14.27
CA PHE A 364 19.65 -11.26 13.43
C PHE A 364 18.35 -11.21 14.22
N ARG A 365 18.29 -10.39 15.26
CA ARG A 365 17.11 -10.27 16.11
C ARG A 365 15.87 -9.91 15.31
N LEU A 366 14.74 -10.54 15.66
CA LEU A 366 13.45 -10.18 15.12
C LEU A 366 13.09 -8.74 15.48
N THR A 367 12.92 -7.89 14.49
CA THR A 367 12.58 -6.48 14.66
C THR A 367 11.25 -6.19 13.98
N LYS A 368 10.41 -5.38 14.64
CA LYS A 368 9.18 -4.89 14.01
C LYS A 368 9.53 -3.95 12.87
N LEU A 369 9.06 -4.25 11.66
CA LEU A 369 9.30 -3.41 10.50
C LEU A 369 8.78 -1.99 10.76
N SER A 370 9.63 -0.97 10.61
CA SER A 370 9.22 0.42 10.70
C SER A 370 8.32 0.73 9.50
N ARG A 371 7.11 1.30 9.75
CA ARG A 371 6.14 1.65 8.70
C ARG A 371 6.74 2.56 7.61
N LYS A 372 7.69 3.42 7.96
CA LYS A 372 8.35 4.34 7.02
C LYS A 372 9.23 3.64 5.98
N ARG A 373 9.81 2.48 6.30
CA ARG A 373 10.80 1.80 5.44
C ARG A 373 10.19 0.92 4.35
N SER A 374 8.95 0.46 4.51
CA SER A 374 8.34 -0.50 3.58
C SER A 374 7.74 0.14 2.33
N LYS A 375 7.48 1.44 2.32
CA LYS A 375 6.72 2.13 1.25
C LYS A 375 7.50 3.19 0.48
N ASP A 376 8.72 3.53 0.90
CA ASP A 376 9.51 4.55 0.21
C ASP A 376 10.03 4.03 -1.13
N LYS A 377 9.76 4.76 -2.21
CA LYS A 377 10.41 4.51 -3.50
C LYS A 377 11.92 4.69 -3.36
N LYS A 378 12.69 3.80 -3.93
CA LYS A 378 14.16 3.77 -3.76
C LYS A 378 14.87 5.04 -4.26
N TRP A 379 14.28 5.76 -5.24
CA TRP A 379 14.83 7.00 -5.76
C TRP A 379 14.61 8.21 -4.84
N ILE A 380 13.65 8.11 -3.90
CA ILE A 380 13.39 9.17 -2.91
C ILE A 380 14.43 9.08 -1.79
N THR A 381 15.56 9.75 -2.00
CA THR A 381 16.67 9.75 -1.05
C THR A 381 16.35 10.54 0.23
N PRO A 382 17.05 10.29 1.36
CA PRO A 382 16.92 11.11 2.57
C PRO A 382 17.18 12.60 2.32
N ALA A 383 18.07 12.93 1.38
CA ALA A 383 18.35 14.30 0.98
C ALA A 383 17.15 14.95 0.30
N LEU A 384 16.49 14.25 -0.65
CA LEU A 384 15.27 14.73 -1.30
C LEU A 384 14.13 14.94 -0.29
N LYS A 385 13.98 14.03 0.69
CA LYS A 385 12.98 14.21 1.77
C LYS A 385 13.25 15.46 2.61
N LYS A 386 14.53 15.71 2.97
CA LYS A 386 14.92 16.91 3.69
C LYS A 386 14.66 18.18 2.86
N SER A 387 14.97 18.12 1.56
CA SER A 387 14.73 19.23 0.62
C SER A 387 13.22 19.47 0.42
N SER A 388 12.39 18.41 0.31
CA SER A 388 10.93 18.52 0.27
C SER A 388 10.37 19.25 1.50
N LYS A 389 10.83 18.86 2.71
CA LYS A 389 10.44 19.54 3.95
C LYS A 389 10.79 21.03 3.93
N GLN A 390 11.99 21.38 3.46
CA GLN A 390 12.40 22.77 3.34
C GLN A 390 11.56 23.53 2.33
N LYS A 391 11.26 22.92 1.16
CA LYS A 391 10.34 23.50 0.17
C LYS A 391 8.97 23.79 0.80
N ASN A 392 8.40 22.81 1.51
CA ASN A 392 7.10 22.96 2.16
C ASN A 392 7.11 24.00 3.28
N LYS A 393 8.23 24.13 4.02
CA LYS A 393 8.41 25.21 5.02
C LYS A 393 8.40 26.59 4.36
N LEU A 394 9.09 26.76 3.23
CA LEU A 394 9.09 28.02 2.48
C LEU A 394 7.69 28.33 1.90
N TYR A 395 7.00 27.31 1.39
CA TYR A 395 5.64 27.42 0.90
C TYR A 395 4.67 27.88 2.01
N ARG A 396 4.73 27.23 3.18
CA ARG A 396 3.92 27.61 4.34
C ARG A 396 4.22 29.06 4.77
N LYS A 397 5.50 29.44 4.82
CA LYS A 397 5.91 30.81 5.17
C LYS A 397 5.34 31.84 4.20
N TRP A 398 5.39 31.57 2.89
CA TRP A 398 4.80 32.43 1.87
C TRP A 398 3.27 32.52 2.01
N ILE A 399 2.58 31.38 2.14
CA ILE A 399 1.10 31.39 2.29
C ILE A 399 0.67 32.13 3.55
N THR A 400 1.39 31.99 4.65
CA THR A 400 1.07 32.64 5.92
C THR A 400 1.38 34.13 5.90
N GLY A 401 2.60 34.49 5.47
CA GLY A 401 3.10 35.87 5.56
C GLY A 401 2.77 36.75 4.37
N ARG A 402 2.39 36.17 3.22
CA ARG A 402 2.06 36.85 1.94
C ARG A 402 3.10 37.86 1.47
N LYS A 403 4.32 37.77 1.96
CA LYS A 403 5.41 38.66 1.57
C LYS A 403 5.96 38.24 0.21
N GLN A 404 6.19 39.22 -0.67
CA GLN A 404 6.75 39.00 -2.00
C GLN A 404 8.15 38.35 -1.96
N GLU A 405 8.96 38.67 -0.94
CA GLU A 405 10.27 38.05 -0.75
C GLU A 405 10.17 36.55 -0.47
N ASP A 406 9.19 36.11 0.34
CA ASP A 406 8.96 34.70 0.65
C ASP A 406 8.43 33.95 -0.57
N GLU A 407 7.62 34.59 -1.41
CA GLU A 407 7.17 34.04 -2.69
C GLU A 407 8.34 33.78 -3.65
N ILE A 408 9.23 34.76 -3.80
CA ILE A 408 10.42 34.65 -4.66
C ILE A 408 11.32 33.53 -4.15
N ALA A 409 11.58 33.50 -2.85
CA ALA A 409 12.41 32.48 -2.23
C ALA A 409 11.81 31.07 -2.42
N TYR A 410 10.51 30.92 -2.23
CA TYR A 410 9.79 29.68 -2.45
C TYR A 410 9.85 29.25 -3.94
N LYS A 411 9.50 30.15 -4.87
CA LYS A 411 9.50 29.83 -6.32
C LYS A 411 10.89 29.41 -6.80
N LYS A 412 11.96 30.09 -6.35
CA LYS A 412 13.34 29.72 -6.66
C LYS A 412 13.69 28.33 -6.13
N TYR A 413 13.37 28.07 -4.87
CA TYR A 413 13.65 26.76 -4.24
C TYR A 413 12.85 25.64 -4.91
N ARG A 414 11.58 25.88 -5.23
CA ARG A 414 10.69 24.93 -5.92
C ARG A 414 11.27 24.50 -7.26
N THR A 415 11.75 25.44 -8.08
CA THR A 415 12.33 25.14 -9.38
C THR A 415 13.55 24.23 -9.24
N VAL A 416 14.48 24.56 -8.33
CA VAL A 416 15.66 23.72 -8.08
C VAL A 416 15.25 22.34 -7.58
N TYR A 417 14.31 22.25 -6.63
CA TYR A 417 13.82 20.97 -6.11
C TYR A 417 13.23 20.09 -7.22
N ARG A 418 12.40 20.67 -8.12
CA ARG A 418 11.77 19.92 -9.23
C ARG A 418 12.83 19.35 -10.17
N THR A 419 13.87 20.12 -10.51
CA THR A 419 14.96 19.64 -11.36
C THR A 419 15.70 18.49 -10.70
N VAL A 420 16.13 18.66 -9.44
CA VAL A 420 16.88 17.62 -8.71
C VAL A 420 16.05 16.35 -8.50
N ALA A 421 14.76 16.48 -8.22
CA ALA A 421 13.87 15.32 -8.06
C ALA A 421 13.71 14.55 -9.38
N ALA A 422 13.49 15.26 -10.51
CA ALA A 422 13.38 14.65 -11.82
C ALA A 422 14.68 13.97 -12.27
N GLU A 423 15.84 14.58 -11.97
CA GLU A 423 17.15 13.98 -12.26
C GLU A 423 17.39 12.71 -11.41
N ALA A 424 17.06 12.75 -10.12
CA ALA A 424 17.20 11.59 -9.23
C ALA A 424 16.31 10.42 -9.67
N GLU A 425 15.07 10.70 -10.07
CA GLU A 425 14.15 9.72 -10.61
C GLU A 425 14.67 9.13 -11.93
N SER A 426 15.05 9.99 -12.87
CA SER A 426 15.61 9.59 -14.18
C SER A 426 16.88 8.76 -14.04
N LYS A 427 17.78 9.15 -13.13
CA LYS A 427 19.00 8.41 -12.83
C LYS A 427 18.69 7.02 -12.27
N TYR A 428 17.78 6.93 -11.30
CA TYR A 428 17.37 5.65 -10.71
C TYR A 428 16.83 4.67 -11.77
N TYR A 429 15.89 5.13 -12.62
CA TYR A 429 15.34 4.24 -13.66
C TYR A 429 16.37 3.89 -14.73
N ARG A 430 17.29 4.80 -15.08
CA ARG A 430 18.38 4.52 -16.01
C ARG A 430 19.30 3.41 -15.48
N GLU A 431 19.70 3.49 -14.21
CA GLU A 431 20.52 2.46 -13.54
C GLU A 431 19.75 1.12 -13.41
N LEU A 432 18.45 1.18 -13.16
CA LEU A 432 17.61 -0.01 -13.00
C LEU A 432 17.48 -0.82 -14.30
N PHE A 433 17.51 -0.15 -15.44
CA PHE A 433 17.37 -0.73 -16.78
C PHE A 433 18.67 -0.78 -17.59
N ASP A 434 19.80 -0.46 -16.98
CA ASP A 434 21.09 -0.54 -17.65
C ASP A 434 21.43 -2.00 -17.98
N LEU A 435 21.48 -2.29 -19.29
CA LEU A 435 21.81 -3.62 -19.82
C LEU A 435 23.26 -4.06 -19.55
N LYS A 436 24.17 -3.09 -19.33
CA LYS A 436 25.57 -3.38 -19.01
C LYS A 436 25.74 -3.84 -17.56
N ALA A 437 24.91 -3.31 -16.66
CA ALA A 437 24.97 -3.62 -15.23
C ALA A 437 24.02 -4.73 -14.79
N ASN A 438 22.94 -4.98 -15.55
CA ASN A 438 21.88 -5.90 -15.17
C ASN A 438 21.64 -6.98 -16.22
N SER A 439 21.42 -8.23 -15.77
CA SER A 439 20.99 -9.31 -16.66
C SER A 439 19.57 -9.06 -17.17
N MET A 440 19.23 -9.59 -18.37
CA MET A 440 17.87 -9.51 -18.92
C MET A 440 16.80 -10.04 -17.93
N LYS A 441 17.11 -11.09 -17.18
CA LYS A 441 16.22 -11.62 -16.14
C LYS A 441 15.94 -10.59 -15.02
N THR A 442 16.95 -9.82 -14.63
CA THR A 442 16.83 -8.74 -13.63
C THR A 442 16.00 -7.59 -14.18
N ILE A 443 16.22 -7.21 -15.43
CA ILE A 443 15.46 -6.15 -16.11
C ILE A 443 13.97 -6.52 -16.21
N TRP A 444 13.65 -7.73 -16.64
CA TRP A 444 12.27 -8.22 -16.67
C TRP A 444 11.62 -8.27 -15.28
N LYS A 445 12.37 -8.69 -14.25
CA LYS A 445 11.89 -8.62 -12.85
C LYS A 445 11.60 -7.20 -12.41
N ASN A 446 12.47 -6.25 -12.74
CA ASN A 446 12.29 -4.84 -12.41
C ASN A 446 11.07 -4.26 -13.14
N LEU A 447 10.93 -4.57 -14.43
CA LEU A 447 9.82 -4.14 -15.27
C LEU A 447 8.47 -4.65 -14.72
N ASN A 448 8.39 -5.94 -14.39
CA ASN A 448 7.21 -6.53 -13.76
C ASN A 448 6.87 -5.89 -12.41
N THR A 449 7.88 -5.48 -11.65
CA THR A 449 7.68 -4.82 -10.35
C THR A 449 7.12 -3.41 -10.52
N ILE A 450 7.59 -2.66 -11.53
CA ILE A 450 7.15 -1.29 -11.81
C ILE A 450 5.77 -1.26 -12.45
N CYS A 451 5.54 -2.11 -13.46
CA CYS A 451 4.26 -2.18 -14.16
C CYS A 451 3.16 -2.85 -13.34
N SER A 452 3.43 -3.24 -12.09
CA SER A 452 2.49 -3.98 -11.24
C SER A 452 1.85 -5.18 -11.94
N TYR A 453 2.50 -5.72 -13.00
CA TYR A 453 2.06 -6.98 -13.58
C TYR A 453 2.06 -8.01 -12.46
N LYS A 454 0.87 -8.54 -12.15
CA LYS A 454 0.68 -9.58 -11.13
C LYS A 454 1.83 -10.57 -11.25
N GLN A 455 2.71 -10.61 -10.24
CA GLN A 455 3.58 -11.76 -10.10
C GLN A 455 2.66 -12.98 -10.02
N LYS A 456 2.55 -13.72 -11.13
CA LYS A 456 1.98 -15.06 -11.10
C LYS A 456 2.90 -15.86 -10.16
N GLY A 457 2.50 -16.04 -8.90
CA GLY A 457 3.25 -16.81 -7.92
C GLY A 457 3.79 -16.04 -6.71
N GLY A 458 3.17 -14.94 -6.28
CA GLY A 458 3.32 -14.51 -4.88
C GLY A 458 2.72 -15.59 -3.99
N ASN A 459 3.39 -15.95 -2.89
CA ASN A 459 2.83 -16.79 -1.83
C ASN A 459 1.46 -16.25 -1.46
N THR A 460 0.42 -16.75 -2.11
CA THR A 460 -0.95 -16.56 -1.63
C THR A 460 -1.05 -17.51 -0.44
N GLU A 461 -1.07 -16.95 0.76
CA GLU A 461 -1.45 -17.71 1.95
C GLU A 461 -2.79 -18.38 1.65
N ILE A 462 -2.85 -19.69 1.86
CA ILE A 462 -4.10 -20.43 1.72
C ILE A 462 -4.90 -20.09 2.98
N ASN A 463 -5.90 -19.21 2.82
CA ASN A 463 -6.76 -18.81 3.92
C ASN A 463 -7.97 -19.71 4.07
N GLU A 464 -8.36 -20.42 3.00
CA GLU A 464 -9.54 -21.28 2.96
C GLU A 464 -9.24 -22.54 2.14
N LEU A 465 -9.70 -23.68 2.61
CA LEU A 465 -9.63 -24.98 1.93
C LEU A 465 -11.05 -25.53 1.78
N LEU A 466 -11.42 -25.96 0.57
CA LEU A 466 -12.68 -26.67 0.33
C LEU A 466 -12.41 -28.16 0.37
N GLN A 467 -13.04 -28.88 1.31
CA GLN A 467 -12.97 -30.32 1.44
C GLN A 467 -14.39 -30.89 1.65
N ASN A 468 -14.83 -31.78 0.80
CA ASN A 468 -16.15 -32.42 0.87
C ASN A 468 -17.29 -31.40 1.08
N ASP A 469 -17.30 -30.33 0.27
CA ASP A 469 -18.24 -29.20 0.33
C ASP A 469 -18.22 -28.37 1.62
N ARG A 470 -17.29 -28.63 2.53
CA ARG A 470 -17.05 -27.82 3.72
C ARG A 470 -15.88 -26.87 3.52
N ILE A 471 -16.10 -25.58 3.80
CA ILE A 471 -15.03 -24.56 3.79
C ILE A 471 -14.35 -24.56 5.16
N ILE A 472 -13.06 -24.86 5.17
CA ILE A 472 -12.19 -24.79 6.35
C ILE A 472 -11.42 -23.47 6.27
N SER A 473 -11.62 -22.59 7.26
CA SER A 473 -10.99 -21.25 7.33
C SER A 473 -10.05 -21.08 8.54
N ASP A 474 -10.04 -22.04 9.47
CA ASP A 474 -9.08 -22.02 10.57
C ASP A 474 -7.67 -22.39 10.07
N HIS A 475 -6.69 -21.52 10.32
CA HIS A 475 -5.32 -21.70 9.83
C HIS A 475 -4.62 -22.96 10.37
N ALA A 476 -4.94 -23.37 11.60
CA ALA A 476 -4.37 -24.58 12.19
C ALA A 476 -4.96 -25.84 11.52
N GLU A 477 -6.29 -25.84 11.32
CA GLU A 477 -6.99 -26.92 10.63
C GLU A 477 -6.57 -27.05 9.16
N VAL A 478 -6.45 -25.92 8.43
CA VAL A 478 -5.93 -25.88 7.06
C VAL A 478 -4.51 -26.45 7.00
N SER A 479 -3.63 -26.07 7.92
CA SER A 479 -2.24 -26.56 7.98
C SER A 479 -2.19 -28.06 8.27
N ALA A 480 -3.02 -28.56 9.18
CA ALA A 480 -3.10 -29.98 9.52
C ALA A 480 -3.58 -30.82 8.32
N HIS A 481 -4.61 -30.35 7.61
CA HIS A 481 -5.11 -31.01 6.39
C HIS A 481 -4.08 -31.08 5.27
N LEU A 482 -3.37 -29.96 5.01
CA LEU A 482 -2.32 -29.93 4.01
C LEU A 482 -1.16 -30.86 4.38
N ASN A 483 -0.76 -30.85 5.65
CA ASN A 483 0.32 -31.72 6.13
C ASN A 483 -0.03 -33.20 5.99
N ASN A 484 -1.25 -33.59 6.39
CA ASN A 484 -1.74 -34.96 6.23
C ASN A 484 -1.80 -35.37 4.76
N TYR A 485 -2.31 -34.51 3.88
CA TYR A 485 -2.34 -34.79 2.44
C TYR A 485 -0.95 -35.04 1.87
N PHE A 486 0.02 -34.14 2.12
CA PHE A 486 1.37 -34.26 1.56
C PHE A 486 2.18 -35.39 2.19
N SER A 487 1.92 -35.78 3.44
CA SER A 487 2.59 -36.92 4.07
C SER A 487 2.08 -38.26 3.55
N THR A 488 0.81 -38.35 3.10
CA THR A 488 0.21 -39.64 2.68
C THR A 488 0.08 -39.81 1.17
N VAL A 489 0.28 -38.72 0.38
CA VAL A 489 0.06 -38.76 -1.10
C VAL A 489 0.99 -39.75 -1.82
N GLY A 490 2.22 -39.92 -1.34
CA GLY A 490 3.18 -40.88 -1.91
C GLY A 490 2.70 -42.31 -1.77
N GLU A 491 2.29 -42.70 -0.57
CA GLU A 491 1.76 -44.04 -0.29
C GLU A 491 0.50 -44.32 -1.11
N LYS A 492 -0.44 -43.38 -1.15
CA LYS A 492 -1.67 -43.52 -1.94
C LYS A 492 -1.40 -43.69 -3.43
N LEU A 493 -0.42 -42.98 -4.00
CA LEU A 493 -0.03 -43.14 -5.41
C LEU A 493 0.62 -44.51 -5.68
N VAL A 494 1.43 -45.00 -4.76
CA VAL A 494 2.00 -46.37 -4.86
C VAL A 494 0.89 -47.41 -4.80
N ASP A 495 -0.07 -47.27 -3.88
CA ASP A 495 -1.21 -48.19 -3.78
C ASP A 495 -2.09 -48.17 -5.05
N GLU A 496 -2.30 -46.98 -5.64
CA GLU A 496 -3.03 -46.86 -6.92
C GLU A 496 -2.26 -47.52 -8.09
N LEU A 497 -0.96 -47.34 -8.16
CA LEU A 497 -0.10 -47.99 -9.14
C LEU A 497 -0.14 -49.51 -8.99
N ASN A 498 -0.06 -50.01 -7.77
CA ASN A 498 -0.10 -51.45 -7.46
C ASN A 498 -1.46 -52.08 -7.79
N LYS A 499 -2.56 -51.31 -7.65
CA LYS A 499 -3.92 -51.78 -8.06
C LYS A 499 -4.08 -51.88 -9.57
N ASN A 500 -3.38 -51.01 -10.34
CA ASN A 500 -3.52 -50.92 -11.79
C ASN A 500 -2.50 -51.78 -12.57
N HIS A 501 -1.45 -52.23 -11.92
CA HIS A 501 -0.47 -53.14 -12.53
C HIS A 501 -0.60 -54.51 -11.91
N GLN A 502 -0.73 -55.56 -12.77
CA GLN A 502 -0.45 -56.94 -12.36
C GLN A 502 0.92 -56.98 -11.71
N GLN A 503 0.99 -57.51 -10.49
CA GLN A 503 2.26 -57.66 -9.77
C GLN A 503 3.27 -58.34 -10.69
N CYS A 504 4.21 -57.58 -11.20
CA CYS A 504 5.44 -58.16 -11.68
C CYS A 504 6.19 -58.68 -10.45
N ASN A 505 6.06 -59.95 -10.17
CA ASN A 505 6.86 -60.66 -9.16
C ASN A 505 8.32 -60.83 -9.59
N SER A 506 8.88 -59.89 -10.34
CA SER A 506 10.29 -59.87 -10.65
C SER A 506 11.04 -59.22 -9.50
N ASP A 507 11.50 -60.07 -8.59
CA ASP A 507 12.47 -59.67 -7.59
C ASP A 507 13.71 -59.13 -8.33
N PHE A 508 14.14 -57.90 -7.99
CA PHE A 508 15.30 -57.24 -8.61
C PHE A 508 16.57 -58.12 -8.45
N THR A 509 16.60 -59.01 -7.46
CA THR A 509 17.68 -59.98 -7.26
C THR A 509 17.86 -60.95 -8.44
N GLY A 510 16.78 -61.19 -9.22
CA GLY A 510 16.84 -62.01 -10.44
C GLY A 510 17.62 -61.35 -11.59
N TYR A 511 17.90 -60.04 -11.52
CA TYR A 511 18.72 -59.31 -12.50
C TYR A 511 20.19 -59.17 -12.07
N LEU A 512 20.57 -59.68 -10.88
CA LEU A 512 21.94 -59.68 -10.39
C LEU A 512 22.59 -61.05 -10.70
N ASP A 513 23.54 -61.09 -11.61
CA ASP A 513 24.24 -62.28 -12.00
C ASP A 513 25.02 -62.93 -10.84
N THR A 514 25.40 -62.12 -9.84
CA THR A 514 26.04 -62.63 -8.60
C THR A 514 25.66 -61.76 -7.42
N PRO A 515 25.27 -62.32 -6.25
CA PRO A 515 25.02 -61.50 -5.06
C PRO A 515 26.33 -60.81 -4.63
N VAL A 516 26.31 -59.49 -4.55
CA VAL A 516 27.44 -58.70 -4.06
C VAL A 516 27.68 -59.06 -2.60
N LYS A 517 28.78 -59.83 -2.34
CA LYS A 517 29.13 -60.26 -0.98
C LYS A 517 29.68 -59.17 -0.08
N HIS A 518 30.01 -58.01 -0.63
CA HIS A 518 30.58 -56.89 0.13
C HIS A 518 29.65 -55.71 0.11
N SER A 519 29.44 -55.11 1.30
CA SER A 519 28.70 -53.87 1.40
C SER A 519 29.50 -52.71 0.80
N ILE A 520 28.79 -51.62 0.45
CA ILE A 520 29.43 -50.39 -0.03
C ILE A 520 30.33 -49.85 1.09
N PHE A 521 31.62 -49.70 0.78
CA PHE A 521 32.56 -49.05 1.70
C PHE A 521 32.36 -47.52 1.57
N VAL A 522 31.99 -46.88 2.66
CA VAL A 522 31.86 -45.44 2.74
C VAL A 522 33.14 -44.88 3.34
N ALA A 523 33.95 -44.23 2.50
CA ALA A 523 35.17 -43.56 2.98
C ALA A 523 34.82 -42.34 3.84
N PRO A 524 35.62 -42.03 4.88
CA PRO A 524 35.45 -40.82 5.64
C PRO A 524 35.59 -39.57 4.75
N VAL A 525 34.72 -38.58 4.97
CA VAL A 525 34.76 -37.30 4.29
C VAL A 525 35.99 -36.51 4.74
N ASN A 526 36.60 -35.78 3.83
CA ASN A 526 37.71 -34.86 4.16
C ASN A 526 37.27 -33.40 4.11
N LEU A 527 38.11 -32.51 4.64
CA LEU A 527 37.83 -31.09 4.77
C LEU A 527 37.65 -30.41 3.41
N GLU A 528 38.34 -30.85 2.40
CA GLU A 528 38.34 -30.29 1.06
C GLU A 528 37.02 -30.59 0.34
N GLU A 529 36.49 -31.80 0.50
CA GLU A 529 35.15 -32.15 0.01
C GLU A 529 34.05 -31.28 0.59
N ILE A 530 34.06 -31.04 1.91
CA ILE A 530 33.09 -30.14 2.54
C ILE A 530 33.22 -28.74 1.96
N ASN A 531 34.41 -28.19 1.85
CA ASN A 531 34.65 -26.88 1.30
C ASN A 531 34.17 -26.78 -0.17
N GLN A 532 34.38 -27.81 -0.99
CA GLN A 532 33.89 -27.85 -2.37
C GLN A 532 32.36 -27.89 -2.42
N LEU A 533 31.70 -28.69 -1.63
CA LEU A 533 30.24 -28.79 -1.55
C LEU A 533 29.62 -27.47 -1.11
N VAL A 534 30.18 -26.82 -0.09
CA VAL A 534 29.69 -25.52 0.38
C VAL A 534 29.90 -24.43 -0.69
N ARG A 535 31.02 -24.46 -1.44
CA ARG A 535 31.24 -23.52 -2.56
C ARG A 535 30.22 -23.69 -3.69
N GLN A 536 29.70 -24.89 -3.92
CA GLN A 536 28.70 -25.19 -4.95
C GLN A 536 27.28 -24.75 -4.54
N LEU A 537 27.00 -24.52 -3.25
CA LEU A 537 25.69 -24.09 -2.78
C LEU A 537 25.23 -22.81 -3.49
N ASN A 538 24.01 -22.80 -3.97
CA ASN A 538 23.45 -21.59 -4.56
C ASN A 538 22.91 -20.65 -3.46
N ARG A 539 23.49 -19.44 -3.37
CA ARG A 539 23.11 -18.41 -2.38
C ARG A 539 21.63 -18.04 -2.38
N SER A 540 20.93 -18.21 -3.49
CA SER A 540 19.53 -17.80 -3.67
C SER A 540 18.51 -18.86 -3.27
N LYS A 541 18.93 -20.04 -2.84
CA LYS A 541 18.01 -21.10 -2.40
C LYS A 541 17.39 -20.75 -1.04
N SER A 542 16.15 -21.20 -0.85
CA SER A 542 15.40 -20.98 0.39
C SER A 542 16.05 -21.75 1.55
N PRO A 543 16.02 -21.20 2.78
CA PRO A 543 16.49 -21.91 3.97
C PRO A 543 15.58 -23.08 4.33
N GLY A 544 16.11 -24.04 5.06
CA GLY A 544 15.37 -25.13 5.68
C GLY A 544 14.49 -24.69 6.86
N PRO A 545 14.04 -25.65 7.70
CA PRO A 545 13.27 -25.36 8.92
C PRO A 545 14.01 -24.48 9.93
N ASP A 546 15.36 -24.53 9.93
CA ASP A 546 16.27 -23.74 10.75
C ASP A 546 16.34 -22.25 10.38
N ASN A 547 15.79 -21.86 9.22
CA ASN A 547 15.85 -20.53 8.65
C ASN A 547 17.26 -19.99 8.36
N ILE A 548 18.28 -20.85 8.34
CA ILE A 548 19.66 -20.49 8.01
C ILE A 548 19.86 -20.63 6.51
N GLY A 549 20.03 -19.51 5.82
CA GLY A 549 20.17 -19.50 4.36
C GLY A 549 21.56 -19.94 3.89
N PRO A 550 21.67 -20.60 2.70
CA PRO A 550 22.95 -21.05 2.14
C PRO A 550 24.01 -19.95 2.01
N GLY A 551 23.59 -18.69 1.86
CA GLY A 551 24.50 -17.55 1.82
C GLY A 551 25.29 -17.36 3.11
N LEU A 552 24.66 -17.54 4.28
CA LEU A 552 25.34 -17.43 5.58
C LEU A 552 26.34 -18.59 5.79
N ILE A 553 26.00 -19.80 5.34
CA ILE A 553 26.87 -20.96 5.41
C ILE A 553 28.12 -20.73 4.54
N LYS A 554 27.94 -20.26 3.30
CA LYS A 554 29.05 -19.92 2.40
C LYS A 554 29.99 -18.88 2.94
N ASP A 555 29.42 -17.83 3.55
CA ASP A 555 30.19 -16.69 4.08
C ASP A 555 30.97 -17.06 5.36
N ASN A 556 30.64 -18.20 6.01
CA ASN A 556 31.26 -18.65 7.27
C ASN A 556 31.77 -20.09 7.19
N VAL A 557 32.14 -20.57 6.01
CA VAL A 557 32.56 -21.95 5.79
C VAL A 557 33.72 -22.36 6.70
N GLU A 558 34.66 -21.46 6.95
CA GLU A 558 35.86 -21.72 7.80
C GLU A 558 35.48 -22.02 9.25
N SER A 559 34.40 -21.47 9.76
CA SER A 559 33.88 -21.74 11.10
C SER A 559 33.06 -23.03 11.17
N PHE A 560 32.44 -23.44 10.05
CA PHE A 560 31.56 -24.61 10.00
C PHE A 560 32.24 -25.89 9.56
N ASN A 561 33.30 -25.84 8.74
CA ASN A 561 33.87 -26.99 8.06
C ASN A 561 34.38 -28.06 9.02
N LYS A 562 35.07 -27.72 10.10
CA LYS A 562 35.59 -28.69 11.08
C LYS A 562 34.48 -29.36 11.90
N PRO A 563 33.50 -28.61 12.51
CA PRO A 563 32.38 -29.25 13.20
C PRO A 563 31.54 -30.14 12.27
N LEU A 564 31.26 -29.68 11.03
CA LEU A 564 30.56 -30.51 10.05
C LEU A 564 31.32 -31.75 9.66
N LEU A 565 32.67 -31.69 9.51
CA LEU A 565 33.52 -32.82 9.24
C LEU A 565 33.36 -33.88 10.33
N HIS A 566 33.39 -33.48 11.60
CA HIS A 566 33.19 -34.40 12.72
C HIS A 566 31.81 -35.06 12.66
N ILE A 567 30.75 -34.29 12.52
CA ILE A 567 29.38 -34.78 12.48
C ILE A 567 29.16 -35.75 11.29
N PHE A 568 29.63 -35.39 10.10
CA PHE A 568 29.45 -36.23 8.92
C PHE A 568 30.22 -37.57 9.05
N ASN A 569 31.42 -37.53 9.56
CA ASN A 569 32.19 -38.77 9.78
C ASN A 569 31.58 -39.65 10.87
N LEU A 570 31.04 -39.08 11.95
CA LEU A 570 30.25 -39.83 12.93
C LEU A 570 28.99 -40.43 12.28
N SER A 571 28.28 -39.69 11.49
CA SER A 571 27.07 -40.14 10.80
C SER A 571 27.39 -41.29 9.81
N LEU A 572 28.48 -41.19 9.05
CA LEU A 572 28.93 -42.22 8.12
C LEU A 572 29.41 -43.48 8.82
N SER A 573 30.13 -43.36 9.96
CA SER A 573 30.64 -44.49 10.71
C SER A 573 29.55 -45.24 11.49
N THR A 574 28.54 -44.53 11.98
CA THR A 574 27.43 -45.10 12.77
C THR A 574 26.23 -45.52 11.92
N GLY A 575 26.13 -45.00 10.69
CA GLY A 575 24.93 -45.16 9.85
C GLY A 575 23.72 -44.34 10.32
N ILE A 576 23.90 -43.44 11.31
CA ILE A 576 22.82 -42.63 11.90
C ILE A 576 22.84 -41.24 11.29
N VAL A 577 21.75 -40.84 10.65
CA VAL A 577 21.56 -39.48 10.17
C VAL A 577 20.76 -38.70 11.22
N PRO A 578 21.25 -37.52 11.70
CA PRO A 578 20.56 -36.74 12.70
C PRO A 578 19.11 -36.40 12.32
N SER A 579 18.18 -36.55 13.26
CA SER A 579 16.73 -36.46 13.04
C SER A 579 16.30 -35.07 12.47
N LYS A 580 16.94 -34.00 12.92
CA LYS A 580 16.69 -32.65 12.40
C LYS A 580 17.13 -32.45 10.94
N MET A 581 18.10 -33.23 10.44
CA MET A 581 18.49 -33.23 9.02
C MET A 581 17.47 -33.95 8.14
N GLN A 582 16.65 -34.82 8.70
CA GLN A 582 15.62 -35.57 7.99
C GLN A 582 14.31 -34.76 7.80
N ILE A 583 14.20 -33.55 8.40
CA ILE A 583 12.99 -32.74 8.32
C ILE A 583 12.97 -31.96 7.02
N ALA A 584 11.97 -32.22 6.17
CA ALA A 584 11.73 -31.48 4.94
C ALA A 584 10.61 -30.43 5.11
N LYS A 585 10.83 -29.22 4.58
CA LYS A 585 9.80 -28.17 4.50
C LYS A 585 9.11 -28.21 3.15
N ILE A 586 7.83 -28.56 3.14
CA ILE A 586 7.03 -28.58 1.92
C ILE A 586 6.44 -27.19 1.67
N VAL A 587 6.67 -26.64 0.47
CA VAL A 587 6.07 -25.37 0.03
C VAL A 587 5.12 -25.68 -1.11
N HIS A 588 3.83 -25.46 -0.87
CA HIS A 588 2.78 -25.65 -1.88
C HIS A 588 2.83 -24.53 -2.92
N MET A 589 2.56 -24.87 -4.18
CA MET A 589 2.46 -23.90 -5.28
C MET A 589 1.16 -24.11 -6.06
N TYR A 590 0.42 -23.03 -6.28
CA TYR A 590 -0.77 -23.04 -7.11
C TYR A 590 -0.41 -23.16 -8.59
N LYS A 591 -0.97 -24.12 -9.29
CA LYS A 591 -0.74 -24.31 -10.73
C LYS A 591 -1.77 -23.61 -11.60
N LYS A 592 -3.03 -23.47 -11.14
CA LYS A 592 -4.12 -22.82 -11.88
C LYS A 592 -5.23 -22.35 -10.94
N ARG A 593 -5.80 -21.19 -11.21
CA ARG A 593 -6.99 -20.69 -10.52
C ARG A 593 -8.22 -21.12 -11.34
N GLN A 594 -8.96 -22.11 -10.90
CA GLN A 594 -10.37 -22.30 -11.30
C GLN A 594 -11.23 -21.69 -10.21
N GLU A 595 -12.30 -20.98 -10.61
CA GLU A 595 -13.13 -20.18 -9.71
C GLU A 595 -13.91 -20.99 -8.65
N THR A 596 -13.95 -22.32 -8.76
CA THR A 596 -14.77 -23.19 -7.90
C THR A 596 -14.08 -24.44 -7.34
N CYS A 597 -12.83 -24.74 -7.72
CA CYS A 597 -12.10 -25.89 -7.17
C CYS A 597 -10.59 -25.63 -7.04
N LEU A 598 -10.08 -25.75 -5.84
CA LEU A 598 -8.64 -25.84 -5.58
C LEU A 598 -8.12 -27.24 -5.96
N GLN A 599 -7.70 -27.43 -7.21
CA GLN A 599 -6.89 -28.60 -7.56
C GLN A 599 -5.43 -28.30 -7.19
N LEU A 600 -4.97 -28.91 -6.13
CA LEU A 600 -3.55 -28.98 -5.75
C LEU A 600 -2.85 -30.00 -6.65
N TYR A 601 -2.11 -29.53 -7.65
CA TYR A 601 -1.19 -30.41 -8.39
C TYR A 601 0.17 -30.41 -7.74
N THR A 602 0.61 -31.60 -7.35
CA THR A 602 1.91 -31.89 -6.78
C THR A 602 3.00 -31.83 -7.86
N ASN A 603 3.80 -30.76 -7.86
CA ASN A 603 5.17 -30.86 -8.36
C ASN A 603 6.08 -30.92 -7.13
N PHE A 604 6.53 -32.10 -6.79
CA PHE A 604 7.52 -32.31 -5.75
C PHE A 604 8.84 -31.67 -6.16
N PHE A 605 9.23 -30.62 -5.47
CA PHE A 605 10.64 -30.30 -5.31
C PHE A 605 11.02 -30.64 -3.87
N ILE A 606 11.39 -31.88 -3.64
CA ILE A 606 12.17 -32.25 -2.46
C ILE A 606 13.53 -31.59 -2.68
N LYS A 607 13.79 -30.51 -1.95
CA LYS A 607 15.14 -29.98 -1.87
C LYS A 607 15.83 -30.71 -0.74
N HIS A 608 16.61 -31.72 -1.12
CA HIS A 608 17.64 -32.24 -0.25
C HIS A 608 18.70 -31.15 -0.03
N LEU A 609 19.10 -30.95 1.22
CA LEU A 609 20.40 -30.36 1.56
C LEU A 609 21.52 -31.21 1.00
#